data_ed99217d4febc0923deeac93bb1f1913
#
_entry.id   ed99217d4febc0923deeac93bb1f1913
#
_cell.length_a   1.000
_cell.length_b   1.000
_cell.length_c   1.000
_cell.angle_alpha   90.00
_cell.angle_beta   90.00
_cell.angle_gamma   90.00
#
_symmetry.space_group_name_H-M   'P 1'
#
loop_
_entity.id
_entity.type
_entity.pdbx_description
1 polymer ?
#
loop_
_entity_poly.entity_id
_entity_poly.type
_entity_poly.pdbx_seq_one_letter_code
_entity_poly.pdbx_strand_id
1 'polypeptide(L)'
;MSPRTLSGVLKTLAIWAALVAPLSAGALSFSNRYRSPRNPERPIRRATRLIVLHTTEAGAKSSLNKLSERGEAHYCIDERGVAYRIVDRNREAFHAGRSMWNGKEECDSYSIGIEVVGHHDKPVTLAQLDAIRELLAILKKEYKLTDVQVVCHSHVAYGAPNKWQKRNHRGRKRCGMLFAMPSVRQRLGLKVKPAFDPDVRARRLVVGDPYLNNVLYGKVDTMAGKLGRNVASEPKDGIFSSFFSKKPPERASEPEKENYYEKPTVTAAAPAANVKPAAKGMAPKVSPPKPPVASAREPKSLRELEDRMKYREAGVLGPKASPYKVAGRNWNAATTYYFVKGRIVRGDRMDPKKVPPGTRVFLRK
;
A
#
# COMPACT_ATOMS: atom_id res chain seq x y z
N MET A 1 -4.28 96.12 4.41
CA MET A 1 -5.02 94.87 4.63
C MET A 1 -4.40 93.77 3.75
N SER A 2 -3.65 92.86 4.32
CA SER A 2 -2.87 91.83 3.60
C SER A 2 -3.50 90.47 3.82
N PRO A 3 -3.72 89.62 2.77
CA PRO A 3 -4.24 88.27 2.95
C PRO A 3 -3.10 87.26 3.24
N ARG A 4 -3.26 86.50 4.27
CA ARG A 4 -2.36 85.39 4.67
C ARG A 4 -2.56 84.18 3.73
N THR A 5 -1.48 83.76 3.13
CA THR A 5 -1.35 82.55 2.39
C THR A 5 -1.22 81.31 3.35
N LEU A 6 -2.14 80.42 3.30
CA LEU A 6 -2.09 79.08 3.95
C LEU A 6 -1.33 78.13 3.02
N SER A 7 -0.13 77.78 3.44
CA SER A 7 0.63 76.68 2.80
C SER A 7 0.15 75.31 3.32
N GLY A 8 -0.53 74.53 2.46
CA GLY A 8 -0.93 73.20 2.74
C GLY A 8 0.20 72.20 2.47
N VAL A 9 0.67 71.56 3.51
CA VAL A 9 1.62 70.44 3.42
C VAL A 9 0.90 69.20 3.02
N LEU A 10 0.98 68.76 1.76
CA LEU A 10 0.57 67.43 1.31
C LEU A 10 1.59 66.41 1.82
N LYS A 11 1.22 65.61 2.82
CA LYS A 11 1.97 64.43 3.23
C LYS A 11 1.59 63.28 2.28
N THR A 12 2.44 62.97 1.32
CA THR A 12 2.37 61.77 0.48
C THR A 12 2.69 60.55 1.32
N LEU A 13 1.70 59.80 1.67
CA LEU A 13 1.83 58.43 2.21
C LEU A 13 2.22 57.50 1.06
N ALA A 14 3.49 57.16 0.97
CA ALA A 14 3.99 56.08 0.12
C ALA A 14 3.54 54.73 0.73
N ILE A 15 2.50 54.12 0.19
CA ILE A 15 2.09 52.76 0.53
C ILE A 15 3.08 51.80 -0.15
N TRP A 16 4.00 51.25 0.63
CA TRP A 16 4.79 50.10 0.23
C TRP A 16 3.88 48.87 0.13
N ALA A 17 3.34 48.62 -1.03
CA ALA A 17 2.75 47.32 -1.34
C ALA A 17 3.92 46.33 -1.47
N ALA A 18 4.24 45.65 -0.38
CA ALA A 18 5.12 44.50 -0.43
C ALA A 18 4.49 43.46 -1.37
N LEU A 19 5.00 43.37 -2.58
CA LEU A 19 4.67 42.33 -3.54
C LEU A 19 5.14 41.01 -2.94
N VAL A 20 4.27 40.33 -2.18
CA VAL A 20 4.49 38.95 -1.79
C VAL A 20 4.37 38.13 -3.07
N ALA A 21 5.51 38.00 -3.76
CA ALA A 21 5.58 37.04 -4.86
C ALA A 21 5.10 35.67 -4.33
N PRO A 22 4.14 35.02 -4.97
CA PRO A 22 3.79 33.67 -4.57
C PRO A 22 5.07 32.84 -4.68
N LEU A 23 5.53 32.24 -3.55
CA LEU A 23 6.55 31.18 -3.62
C LEU A 23 6.07 30.21 -4.67
N SER A 24 6.72 30.23 -5.83
CA SER A 24 6.48 29.26 -6.90
C SER A 24 6.71 27.89 -6.25
N ALA A 25 5.64 27.18 -5.96
CA ALA A 25 5.73 25.77 -5.57
C ALA A 25 6.50 25.11 -6.70
N GLY A 26 7.74 24.69 -6.41
CA GLY A 26 8.60 24.07 -7.41
C GLY A 26 7.85 22.89 -8.00
N ALA A 27 7.82 22.78 -9.33
CA ALA A 27 7.15 21.68 -10.02
C ALA A 27 7.63 20.34 -9.44
N LEU A 28 6.69 19.40 -9.23
CA LEU A 28 6.97 18.07 -8.67
C LEU A 28 8.15 17.40 -9.39
N SER A 29 9.22 17.14 -8.65
CA SER A 29 10.42 16.51 -9.19
C SER A 29 10.24 15.00 -9.26
N PHE A 30 10.39 14.42 -10.47
CA PHE A 30 10.34 12.99 -10.68
C PHE A 30 11.73 12.38 -10.93
N SER A 31 11.95 11.17 -10.39
CA SER A 31 13.15 10.39 -10.64
C SER A 31 12.80 8.95 -11.03
N ASN A 32 13.52 8.39 -12.00
CA ASN A 32 13.42 6.99 -12.41
C ASN A 32 14.54 6.12 -11.82
N ARG A 33 15.41 6.67 -10.96
CA ARG A 33 16.60 5.99 -10.43
C ARG A 33 16.29 4.66 -9.75
N TYR A 34 15.09 4.53 -9.16
CA TYR A 34 14.66 3.33 -8.43
C TYR A 34 13.53 2.59 -9.13
N ARG A 35 13.46 2.70 -10.47
CA ARG A 35 12.48 1.94 -11.25
C ARG A 35 12.71 0.44 -11.03
N SER A 36 11.62 -0.28 -10.72
CA SER A 36 11.70 -1.70 -10.41
C SER A 36 12.06 -2.54 -11.64
N PRO A 37 13.05 -3.45 -11.54
CA PRO A 37 13.31 -4.44 -12.60
C PRO A 37 12.14 -5.40 -12.79
N ARG A 38 11.23 -5.50 -11.81
CA ARG A 38 10.01 -6.33 -11.90
C ARG A 38 8.89 -5.66 -12.67
N ASN A 39 9.06 -4.42 -13.10
CA ASN A 39 8.01 -3.66 -13.78
C ASN A 39 7.42 -4.39 -14.99
N PRO A 40 8.22 -5.01 -15.91
CA PRO A 40 7.67 -5.75 -17.04
C PRO A 40 6.83 -6.97 -16.65
N GLU A 41 7.11 -7.57 -15.49
CA GLU A 41 6.42 -8.77 -14.99
C GLU A 41 5.07 -8.45 -14.31
N ARG A 42 4.83 -7.17 -13.97
CA ARG A 42 3.62 -6.75 -13.28
C ARG A 42 2.41 -6.76 -14.24
N PRO A 43 1.26 -7.31 -13.81
CA PRO A 43 0.05 -7.30 -14.62
C PRO A 43 -0.37 -5.86 -14.99
N ILE A 44 -1.00 -5.69 -16.14
CA ILE A 44 -1.65 -4.43 -16.50
C ILE A 44 -2.90 -4.26 -15.65
N ARG A 45 -3.02 -3.14 -14.95
CA ARG A 45 -4.19 -2.82 -14.14
C ARG A 45 -5.34 -2.35 -15.04
N ARG A 46 -6.49 -3.01 -14.90
CA ARG A 46 -7.68 -2.74 -15.72
C ARG A 46 -8.36 -1.41 -15.41
N ALA A 47 -8.31 -0.99 -14.15
CA ALA A 47 -8.94 0.25 -13.70
C ALA A 47 -8.26 0.78 -12.44
N THR A 48 -8.21 2.10 -12.29
CA THR A 48 -7.77 2.77 -11.05
C THR A 48 -8.99 3.35 -10.36
N ARG A 49 -9.24 2.92 -9.12
CA ARG A 49 -10.40 3.33 -8.32
C ARG A 49 -10.02 3.96 -6.99
N LEU A 50 -8.77 3.78 -6.56
CA LEU A 50 -8.23 4.29 -5.30
C LEU A 50 -6.80 4.78 -5.48
N ILE A 51 -6.42 5.73 -4.64
CA ILE A 51 -5.02 6.03 -4.32
C ILE A 51 -4.83 5.64 -2.86
N VAL A 52 -3.81 4.82 -2.58
CA VAL A 52 -3.48 4.35 -1.24
C VAL A 52 -2.16 4.97 -0.79
N LEU A 53 -2.22 5.77 0.27
CA LEU A 53 -1.05 6.42 0.89
C LEU A 53 -0.48 5.52 1.97
N HIS A 54 0.85 5.38 1.95
CA HIS A 54 1.62 4.57 2.89
C HIS A 54 2.70 5.39 3.56
N THR A 55 3.20 4.90 4.68
CA THR A 55 4.48 5.30 5.28
C THR A 55 5.43 4.12 5.23
N THR A 56 6.69 4.35 4.88
CA THR A 56 7.66 3.26 4.68
C THR A 56 8.12 2.60 5.98
N GLU A 57 7.88 3.22 7.14
CA GLU A 57 8.36 2.82 8.48
C GLU A 57 9.89 2.65 8.53
N ALA A 58 10.62 3.31 7.63
CA ALA A 58 12.08 3.24 7.51
C ALA A 58 12.62 4.46 6.77
N GLY A 59 13.95 4.64 6.79
CA GLY A 59 14.64 5.73 6.07
C GLY A 59 14.68 5.52 4.55
N ALA A 60 14.95 6.61 3.81
CA ALA A 60 14.86 6.66 2.34
C ALA A 60 15.64 5.57 1.62
N LYS A 61 16.94 5.38 1.94
CA LYS A 61 17.81 4.44 1.21
C LYS A 61 17.30 2.99 1.27
N SER A 62 16.97 2.52 2.48
CA SER A 62 16.48 1.15 2.68
C SER A 62 15.10 0.97 2.04
N SER A 63 14.21 1.96 2.17
CA SER A 63 12.87 1.93 1.58
C SER A 63 12.92 1.88 0.06
N LEU A 64 13.64 2.80 -0.57
CA LEU A 64 13.76 2.88 -2.03
C LEU A 64 14.38 1.61 -2.64
N ASN A 65 15.42 1.06 -2.01
CA ASN A 65 16.01 -0.20 -2.45
C ASN A 65 15.02 -1.36 -2.39
N LYS A 66 14.31 -1.51 -1.25
CA LYS A 66 13.30 -2.56 -1.07
C LYS A 66 12.16 -2.43 -2.06
N LEU A 67 11.60 -1.22 -2.20
CA LEU A 67 10.49 -0.96 -3.11
C LEU A 67 10.87 -1.21 -4.57
N SER A 68 12.08 -0.80 -4.99
CA SER A 68 12.62 -1.06 -6.32
C SER A 68 12.80 -2.56 -6.55
N GLU A 69 13.50 -3.25 -5.64
CA GLU A 69 13.77 -4.71 -5.78
C GLU A 69 12.45 -5.51 -5.89
N ARG A 70 11.44 -5.14 -5.11
CA ARG A 70 10.20 -5.92 -4.99
C ARG A 70 9.05 -5.42 -5.86
N GLY A 71 9.10 -4.18 -6.33
CA GLY A 71 7.99 -3.56 -7.06
C GLY A 71 6.74 -3.41 -6.19
N GLU A 72 6.93 -2.93 -4.95
CA GLU A 72 5.87 -2.84 -3.92
C GLU A 72 5.22 -1.45 -3.84
N ALA A 73 5.45 -0.56 -4.80
CA ALA A 73 4.78 0.74 -4.89
C ALA A 73 4.79 1.25 -6.34
N HIS A 74 3.91 2.22 -6.66
CA HIS A 74 4.00 2.96 -7.92
C HIS A 74 4.93 4.16 -7.77
N TYR A 75 4.85 4.83 -6.64
CA TYR A 75 5.67 5.99 -6.29
C TYR A 75 6.21 5.86 -4.87
N CYS A 76 7.40 6.44 -4.66
CA CYS A 76 7.94 6.69 -3.34
C CYS A 76 8.39 8.14 -3.27
N ILE A 77 8.04 8.86 -2.18
CA ILE A 77 8.41 10.26 -1.97
C ILE A 77 9.40 10.33 -0.80
N ASP A 78 10.61 10.83 -1.06
CA ASP A 78 11.64 11.00 -0.03
C ASP A 78 11.42 12.30 0.78
N GLU A 79 12.20 12.49 1.83
CA GLU A 79 12.08 13.62 2.77
C GLU A 79 12.31 14.99 2.08
N ARG A 80 12.94 15.02 0.90
CA ARG A 80 13.18 16.22 0.09
C ARG A 80 12.03 16.49 -0.89
N GLY A 81 11.01 15.63 -0.94
CA GLY A 81 9.87 15.77 -1.85
C GLY A 81 10.13 15.21 -3.26
N VAL A 82 11.22 14.47 -3.47
CA VAL A 82 11.46 13.83 -4.77
C VAL A 82 10.56 12.61 -4.91
N ALA A 83 9.78 12.56 -5.98
CA ALA A 83 8.90 11.42 -6.30
C ALA A 83 9.61 10.42 -7.22
N TYR A 84 9.95 9.26 -6.68
CA TYR A 84 10.55 8.16 -7.45
C TYR A 84 9.47 7.30 -8.07
N ARG A 85 9.56 7.04 -9.38
CA ARG A 85 8.71 6.09 -10.08
C ARG A 85 9.30 4.69 -9.91
N ILE A 86 8.55 3.81 -9.29
CA ILE A 86 8.98 2.43 -8.97
C ILE A 86 8.36 1.45 -9.97
N VAL A 87 7.03 1.39 -10.02
CA VAL A 87 6.26 0.59 -10.97
C VAL A 87 5.42 1.52 -11.83
N ASP A 88 5.25 1.20 -13.10
CA ASP A 88 4.43 1.99 -14.02
C ASP A 88 2.98 2.06 -13.54
N ARG A 89 2.41 3.25 -13.57
CA ARG A 89 1.07 3.51 -13.02
C ARG A 89 -0.08 2.79 -13.72
N ASN A 90 0.15 2.20 -14.88
CA ASN A 90 -0.83 1.35 -15.58
C ASN A 90 -0.68 -0.15 -15.21
N ARG A 91 0.28 -0.50 -14.36
CA ARG A 91 0.53 -1.86 -13.89
C ARG A 91 0.07 -2.02 -12.44
N GLU A 92 0.00 -3.24 -11.96
CA GLU A 92 -0.24 -3.54 -10.55
C GLU A 92 1.08 -3.46 -9.77
N ALA A 93 1.08 -2.79 -8.64
CA ALA A 93 2.15 -2.84 -7.65
C ALA A 93 1.62 -3.51 -6.39
N PHE A 94 2.42 -4.37 -5.75
CA PHE A 94 1.95 -5.16 -4.60
C PHE A 94 2.21 -4.43 -3.28
N HIS A 95 1.41 -3.37 -3.02
CA HIS A 95 1.57 -2.46 -1.88
C HIS A 95 0.55 -2.66 -0.76
N ALA A 96 -0.63 -3.24 -1.06
CA ALA A 96 -1.74 -3.28 -0.12
C ALA A 96 -1.87 -4.63 0.62
N GLY A 97 -1.26 -5.71 0.08
CA GLY A 97 -1.35 -7.04 0.66
C GLY A 97 -2.79 -7.50 0.89
N ARG A 98 -3.07 -8.14 2.03
CA ARG A 98 -4.45 -8.51 2.39
C ARG A 98 -5.26 -7.26 2.65
N SER A 99 -6.09 -6.90 1.70
CA SER A 99 -6.81 -5.64 1.67
C SER A 99 -8.20 -5.78 1.08
N MET A 100 -9.12 -4.91 1.55
CA MET A 100 -10.50 -4.84 1.07
C MET A 100 -10.99 -3.40 1.16
N TRP A 101 -11.75 -2.95 0.19
CA TRP A 101 -12.45 -1.68 0.22
C TRP A 101 -13.80 -1.79 -0.49
N ASN A 102 -14.86 -1.49 0.24
CA ASN A 102 -16.25 -1.56 -0.22
C ASN A 102 -16.60 -2.93 -0.84
N GLY A 103 -16.24 -4.02 -0.13
CA GLY A 103 -16.49 -5.41 -0.53
C GLY A 103 -15.57 -5.96 -1.61
N LYS A 104 -14.67 -5.15 -2.16
CA LYS A 104 -13.72 -5.60 -3.16
C LYS A 104 -12.36 -5.85 -2.51
N GLU A 105 -11.89 -7.09 -2.59
CA GLU A 105 -10.57 -7.52 -2.11
C GLU A 105 -9.45 -7.17 -3.10
N GLU A 106 -8.21 -7.44 -2.71
CA GLU A 106 -7.00 -7.26 -3.53
C GLU A 106 -6.89 -5.84 -4.11
N CYS A 107 -6.78 -4.84 -3.21
CA CYS A 107 -6.70 -3.43 -3.59
C CYS A 107 -5.56 -3.13 -4.58
N ASP A 108 -4.50 -3.95 -4.62
CA ASP A 108 -3.39 -3.86 -5.58
C ASP A 108 -3.89 -3.82 -7.04
N SER A 109 -4.94 -4.60 -7.35
CA SER A 109 -5.47 -4.75 -8.71
C SER A 109 -6.25 -3.53 -9.22
N TYR A 110 -6.57 -2.55 -8.35
CA TYR A 110 -7.36 -1.38 -8.73
C TYR A 110 -6.96 -0.08 -8.02
N SER A 111 -5.76 -0.02 -7.45
CA SER A 111 -5.27 1.19 -6.78
C SER A 111 -3.86 1.59 -7.21
N ILE A 112 -3.50 2.84 -6.94
CA ILE A 112 -2.13 3.35 -7.00
C ILE A 112 -1.60 3.47 -5.58
N GLY A 113 -0.50 2.78 -5.26
CA GLY A 113 0.22 2.91 -3.99
C GLY A 113 1.28 3.99 -4.06
N ILE A 114 1.26 4.90 -3.10
CA ILE A 114 2.26 5.96 -2.90
C ILE A 114 2.87 5.75 -1.53
N GLU A 115 4.12 5.37 -1.48
CA GLU A 115 4.92 5.29 -0.26
C GLU A 115 5.54 6.65 0.06
N VAL A 116 5.52 7.03 1.31
CA VAL A 116 6.14 8.26 1.81
C VAL A 116 7.17 7.87 2.87
N VAL A 117 8.40 8.27 2.66
CA VAL A 117 9.48 7.96 3.62
C VAL A 117 9.17 8.61 4.97
N GLY A 118 9.13 7.80 6.01
CA GLY A 118 8.79 8.23 7.37
C GLY A 118 7.96 7.20 8.12
N HIS A 119 7.39 7.63 9.24
CA HIS A 119 6.64 6.78 10.17
C HIS A 119 5.19 7.23 10.31
N HIS A 120 4.29 6.29 10.59
CA HIS A 120 2.84 6.54 10.66
C HIS A 120 2.42 7.49 11.80
N ASP A 121 3.25 7.68 12.80
CA ASP A 121 3.01 8.49 14.00
C ASP A 121 3.86 9.76 14.09
N LYS A 122 4.70 10.02 13.06
CA LYS A 122 5.57 11.21 12.99
C LYS A 122 5.14 12.15 11.85
N PRO A 123 5.34 13.46 11.99
CA PRO A 123 5.07 14.39 10.89
C PRO A 123 6.03 14.13 9.73
N VAL A 124 5.52 14.26 8.51
CA VAL A 124 6.31 14.31 7.29
C VAL A 124 6.75 15.76 7.00
N THR A 125 7.76 15.94 6.16
CA THR A 125 8.29 17.27 5.82
C THR A 125 7.31 18.09 4.98
N LEU A 126 7.49 19.41 4.94
CA LEU A 126 6.69 20.28 4.05
C LEU A 126 6.92 19.92 2.58
N ALA A 127 8.17 19.62 2.19
CA ALA A 127 8.50 19.19 0.84
C ALA A 127 7.76 17.91 0.44
N GLN A 128 7.64 16.94 1.37
CA GLN A 128 6.83 15.75 1.13
C GLN A 128 5.35 16.08 0.96
N LEU A 129 4.79 16.93 1.84
CA LEU A 129 3.38 17.31 1.75
C LEU A 129 3.06 18.02 0.43
N ASP A 130 3.93 18.91 -0.03
CA ASP A 130 3.77 19.62 -1.30
C ASP A 130 3.88 18.63 -2.48
N ALA A 131 4.88 17.75 -2.47
CA ALA A 131 5.04 16.73 -3.50
C ALA A 131 3.85 15.75 -3.55
N ILE A 132 3.34 15.32 -2.40
CA ILE A 132 2.13 14.46 -2.33
C ILE A 132 0.93 15.22 -2.90
N ARG A 133 0.71 16.48 -2.51
CA ARG A 133 -0.40 17.31 -2.97
C ARG A 133 -0.41 17.42 -4.49
N GLU A 134 0.74 17.71 -5.11
CA GLU A 134 0.86 17.83 -6.55
C GLU A 134 0.66 16.49 -7.25
N LEU A 135 1.25 15.39 -6.75
CA LEU A 135 1.06 14.06 -7.30
C LEU A 135 -0.41 13.63 -7.21
N LEU A 136 -1.09 13.90 -6.10
CA LEU A 136 -2.52 13.64 -5.94
C LEU A 136 -3.36 14.43 -6.93
N ALA A 137 -3.04 15.71 -7.18
CA ALA A 137 -3.75 16.52 -8.16
C ALA A 137 -3.65 15.92 -9.57
N ILE A 138 -2.45 15.48 -9.97
CA ILE A 138 -2.19 14.82 -11.26
C ILE A 138 -3.02 13.52 -11.36
N LEU A 139 -2.88 12.63 -10.37
CA LEU A 139 -3.50 11.31 -10.42
C LEU A 139 -5.03 11.38 -10.30
N LYS A 140 -5.56 12.26 -9.44
CA LYS A 140 -7.01 12.48 -9.33
C LYS A 140 -7.62 12.98 -10.64
N LYS A 141 -6.96 13.91 -11.32
CA LYS A 141 -7.39 14.41 -12.63
C LYS A 141 -7.37 13.30 -13.68
N GLU A 142 -6.27 12.55 -13.77
CA GLU A 142 -6.09 11.48 -14.77
C GLU A 142 -7.11 10.35 -14.61
N TYR A 143 -7.32 9.89 -13.37
CA TYR A 143 -8.22 8.75 -13.09
C TYR A 143 -9.63 9.18 -12.66
N LYS A 144 -9.96 10.46 -12.71
CA LYS A 144 -11.27 11.04 -12.32
C LYS A 144 -11.67 10.65 -10.89
N LEU A 145 -10.70 10.69 -9.95
CA LEU A 145 -10.90 10.32 -8.56
C LEU A 145 -11.27 11.54 -7.71
N THR A 146 -12.11 11.30 -6.71
CA THR A 146 -12.50 12.29 -5.69
C THR A 146 -11.65 12.13 -4.43
N ASP A 147 -11.78 13.05 -3.47
CA ASP A 147 -11.01 13.03 -2.23
C ASP A 147 -11.27 11.81 -1.36
N VAL A 148 -12.50 11.26 -1.38
CA VAL A 148 -12.86 10.06 -0.61
C VAL A 148 -12.21 8.79 -1.14
N GLN A 149 -11.71 8.81 -2.37
CA GLN A 149 -10.98 7.71 -3.00
C GLN A 149 -9.46 7.77 -2.74
N VAL A 150 -8.99 8.84 -2.05
CA VAL A 150 -7.65 8.92 -1.48
C VAL A 150 -7.71 8.42 -0.03
N VAL A 151 -7.25 7.20 0.16
CA VAL A 151 -7.26 6.47 1.43
C VAL A 151 -5.83 6.13 1.88
N CYS A 152 -5.64 5.63 3.09
CA CYS A 152 -4.36 5.09 3.53
C CYS A 152 -4.39 3.56 3.61
N HIS A 153 -3.24 2.94 3.73
CA HIS A 153 -3.11 1.50 3.90
C HIS A 153 -3.96 0.99 5.07
N SER A 154 -3.97 1.74 6.17
CA SER A 154 -4.80 1.44 7.36
C SER A 154 -6.31 1.35 7.06
N HIS A 155 -6.83 2.08 6.06
CA HIS A 155 -8.23 1.98 5.65
C HIS A 155 -8.55 0.66 4.94
N VAL A 156 -7.61 0.11 4.18
CA VAL A 156 -7.85 -1.04 3.31
C VAL A 156 -7.34 -2.36 3.87
N ALA A 157 -6.24 -2.35 4.64
CA ALA A 157 -5.67 -3.55 5.23
C ALA A 157 -6.60 -4.19 6.26
N TYR A 158 -6.72 -5.52 6.24
CA TYR A 158 -7.46 -6.27 7.26
C TYR A 158 -6.71 -7.52 7.72
N GLY A 159 -6.97 -7.94 8.95
CA GLY A 159 -6.45 -9.15 9.55
C GLY A 159 -7.43 -10.31 9.44
N ALA A 160 -6.91 -11.53 9.26
CA ALA A 160 -7.68 -12.76 9.40
C ALA A 160 -8.04 -13.00 10.89
N PRO A 161 -9.00 -13.89 11.17
CA PRO A 161 -9.27 -14.34 12.52
C PRO A 161 -8.00 -14.87 13.21
N ASN A 162 -7.88 -14.57 14.49
CA ASN A 162 -6.75 -15.00 15.32
C ASN A 162 -7.21 -15.33 16.75
N LYS A 163 -6.29 -15.58 17.65
CA LYS A 163 -6.63 -15.94 19.04
C LYS A 163 -7.42 -14.87 19.81
N TRP A 164 -7.23 -13.58 19.44
CA TRP A 164 -7.90 -12.46 20.10
C TRP A 164 -9.15 -11.97 19.37
N GLN A 165 -9.12 -12.02 18.01
CA GLN A 165 -10.20 -11.55 17.16
C GLN A 165 -10.72 -12.68 16.28
N LYS A 166 -11.95 -13.15 16.54
CA LYS A 166 -12.54 -14.33 15.87
C LYS A 166 -13.10 -14.05 14.49
N ARG A 167 -13.10 -12.80 14.04
CA ARG A 167 -13.59 -12.36 12.72
C ARG A 167 -12.50 -11.62 11.97
N ASN A 168 -12.62 -11.55 10.64
CA ASN A 168 -11.84 -10.61 9.85
C ASN A 168 -12.02 -9.19 10.39
N HIS A 169 -10.92 -8.43 10.55
CA HIS A 169 -10.94 -7.17 11.27
C HIS A 169 -10.04 -6.10 10.68
N ARG A 170 -10.46 -4.84 10.78
CA ARG A 170 -9.60 -3.66 10.59
C ARG A 170 -8.64 -3.50 11.77
N GLY A 171 -7.54 -2.78 11.53
CA GLY A 171 -6.60 -2.45 12.59
C GLY A 171 -5.32 -3.26 12.55
N ARG A 172 -5.14 -4.09 11.54
CA ARG A 172 -3.90 -4.86 11.35
C ARG A 172 -2.67 -3.98 11.08
N LYS A 173 -2.85 -2.87 10.37
CA LYS A 173 -1.76 -1.96 9.95
C LYS A 173 -2.10 -0.52 10.35
N ARG A 174 -1.12 0.20 10.89
CA ARG A 174 -1.18 1.65 11.14
C ARG A 174 -0.49 2.47 10.06
N CYS A 175 0.14 1.81 9.10
CA CYS A 175 0.84 2.41 7.96
C CYS A 175 -0.04 3.47 7.28
N GLY A 176 0.50 4.66 7.12
CA GLY A 176 -0.15 5.79 6.47
C GLY A 176 -1.29 6.45 7.27
N MET A 177 -1.60 6.03 8.51
CA MET A 177 -2.75 6.56 9.27
C MET A 177 -2.71 8.08 9.43
N LEU A 178 -1.53 8.69 9.46
CA LEU A 178 -1.38 10.15 9.57
C LEU A 178 -2.08 10.90 8.42
N PHE A 179 -2.17 10.29 7.22
CA PHE A 179 -2.82 10.89 6.05
C PHE A 179 -4.36 10.90 6.15
N ALA A 180 -4.95 10.27 7.16
CA ALA A 180 -6.37 10.39 7.48
C ALA A 180 -6.68 11.57 8.42
N MET A 181 -5.66 12.13 9.08
CA MET A 181 -5.84 13.21 10.05
C MET A 181 -6.25 14.51 9.38
N PRO A 182 -7.20 15.28 9.95
CA PRO A 182 -7.74 16.49 9.34
C PRO A 182 -6.70 17.51 8.90
N SER A 183 -5.72 17.84 9.77
CA SER A 183 -4.66 18.83 9.44
C SER A 183 -3.80 18.39 8.27
N VAL A 184 -3.46 17.09 8.19
CA VAL A 184 -2.69 16.53 7.07
C VAL A 184 -3.50 16.54 5.79
N ARG A 185 -4.76 16.10 5.82
CA ARG A 185 -5.65 16.13 4.66
C ARG A 185 -5.84 17.53 4.11
N GLN A 186 -6.06 18.51 5.00
CA GLN A 186 -6.16 19.92 4.62
C GLN A 186 -4.89 20.39 3.87
N ARG A 187 -3.71 20.05 4.39
CA ARG A 187 -2.43 20.41 3.75
C ARG A 187 -2.25 19.74 2.39
N LEU A 188 -2.78 18.53 2.22
CA LEU A 188 -2.79 17.81 0.95
C LEU A 188 -3.88 18.28 -0.03
N GLY A 189 -4.69 19.26 0.33
CA GLY A 189 -5.80 19.76 -0.50
C GLY A 189 -6.99 18.77 -0.58
N LEU A 190 -7.10 17.85 0.37
CA LEU A 190 -8.18 16.88 0.46
C LEU A 190 -9.28 17.40 1.39
N LYS A 191 -10.38 17.88 0.81
CA LYS A 191 -11.49 18.51 1.54
C LYS A 191 -12.41 17.52 2.26
N VAL A 192 -12.57 16.32 1.68
CA VAL A 192 -13.49 15.30 2.17
C VAL A 192 -12.74 14.00 2.43
N LYS A 193 -13.04 13.35 3.57
CA LYS A 193 -12.53 12.00 3.88
C LYS A 193 -13.67 10.98 3.94
N PRO A 194 -13.39 9.67 3.85
CA PRO A 194 -14.40 8.65 4.14
C PRO A 194 -15.03 8.88 5.50
N ALA A 195 -16.36 8.86 5.59
CA ALA A 195 -17.08 9.11 6.84
C ALA A 195 -17.09 7.88 7.77
N PHE A 196 -16.93 6.69 7.21
CA PHE A 196 -16.95 5.42 7.92
C PHE A 196 -16.28 4.34 7.07
N ASP A 197 -15.94 3.21 7.71
CA ASP A 197 -15.47 2.00 7.01
C ASP A 197 -16.66 1.30 6.32
N PRO A 198 -16.66 1.21 4.98
CA PRO A 198 -17.77 0.58 4.25
C PRO A 198 -17.89 -0.92 4.52
N ASP A 199 -16.78 -1.59 4.88
CA ASP A 199 -16.76 -3.03 5.10
C ASP A 199 -17.17 -3.40 6.53
N VAL A 200 -16.84 -2.54 7.50
CA VAL A 200 -17.35 -2.65 8.87
C VAL A 200 -18.86 -2.36 8.89
N ARG A 201 -19.30 -1.30 8.22
CA ARG A 201 -20.73 -0.96 8.12
C ARG A 201 -21.53 -2.08 7.47
N ALA A 202 -20.99 -2.72 6.45
CA ALA A 202 -21.62 -3.87 5.79
C ALA A 202 -21.40 -5.20 6.54
N ARG A 203 -20.84 -5.19 7.75
CA ARG A 203 -20.57 -6.37 8.59
C ARG A 203 -19.65 -7.42 7.96
N ARG A 204 -18.89 -7.07 6.90
CA ARG A 204 -17.85 -7.93 6.32
C ARG A 204 -16.63 -8.04 7.23
N LEU A 205 -16.31 -6.94 7.91
CA LEU A 205 -15.23 -6.83 8.88
C LEU A 205 -15.77 -6.32 10.22
N VAL A 206 -14.94 -6.42 11.26
CA VAL A 206 -15.16 -5.76 12.54
C VAL A 206 -14.03 -4.78 12.84
N VAL A 207 -14.27 -3.85 13.76
CA VAL A 207 -13.23 -2.95 14.27
C VAL A 207 -12.33 -3.76 15.22
N GLY A 208 -11.05 -3.91 14.84
CA GLY A 208 -10.05 -4.59 15.67
C GLY A 208 -9.18 -3.63 16.48
N ASP A 209 -9.06 -2.37 16.03
CA ASP A 209 -8.36 -1.29 16.74
C ASP A 209 -9.25 -0.04 16.82
N PRO A 210 -9.93 0.19 17.96
CA PRO A 210 -10.82 1.35 18.15
C PRO A 210 -10.08 2.69 18.04
N TYR A 211 -8.83 2.78 18.51
CA TYR A 211 -8.03 4.00 18.37
C TYR A 211 -7.78 4.32 16.89
N LEU A 212 -7.31 3.35 16.12
CA LEU A 212 -7.10 3.54 14.69
C LEU A 212 -8.40 3.91 13.98
N ASN A 213 -9.50 3.26 14.31
CA ASN A 213 -10.82 3.60 13.73
C ASN A 213 -11.18 5.07 13.99
N ASN A 214 -10.89 5.59 15.19
CA ASN A 214 -11.13 6.99 15.52
C ASN A 214 -10.17 7.96 14.79
N VAL A 215 -8.91 7.56 14.53
CA VAL A 215 -8.00 8.32 13.66
C VAL A 215 -8.54 8.39 12.23
N LEU A 216 -8.96 7.25 11.69
CA LEU A 216 -9.38 7.15 10.28
C LEU A 216 -10.69 7.90 9.99
N TYR A 217 -11.69 7.77 10.85
CA TYR A 217 -13.05 8.26 10.60
C TYR A 217 -13.50 9.35 11.57
N GLY A 218 -12.90 9.43 12.77
CA GLY A 218 -13.20 10.41 13.79
C GLY A 218 -12.45 11.73 13.66
N LYS A 219 -12.27 12.41 14.80
CA LYS A 219 -11.65 13.74 14.89
C LYS A 219 -10.23 13.72 15.47
N VAL A 220 -9.63 12.54 15.72
CA VAL A 220 -8.27 12.44 16.25
C VAL A 220 -7.29 13.03 15.25
N ASP A 221 -6.51 14.00 15.70
CA ASP A 221 -5.49 14.68 14.92
C ASP A 221 -4.26 14.97 15.78
N THR A 222 -3.32 14.05 15.80
CA THR A 222 -2.07 14.18 16.54
C THR A 222 -1.00 14.96 15.77
N MET A 223 -1.30 15.35 14.51
CA MET A 223 -0.42 16.13 13.65
C MET A 223 -0.74 17.64 13.69
N ALA A 224 -1.87 18.04 14.26
CA ALA A 224 -2.25 19.43 14.42
C ALA A 224 -1.13 20.22 15.13
N GLY A 225 -0.71 21.33 14.56
CA GLY A 225 0.37 22.17 15.07
C GLY A 225 1.79 21.61 14.97
N LYS A 226 1.97 20.40 14.42
CA LYS A 226 3.29 19.77 14.20
C LYS A 226 3.79 19.89 12.76
N LEU A 227 2.88 20.11 11.81
CA LEU A 227 3.22 20.25 10.39
C LEU A 227 3.97 21.55 10.17
N GLY A 228 5.13 21.48 9.49
CA GLY A 228 5.95 22.66 9.18
C GLY A 228 6.93 23.09 10.26
N ARG A 229 6.97 22.44 11.41
CA ARG A 229 8.13 22.55 12.27
C ARG A 229 9.26 21.79 11.59
N ASN A 230 10.39 22.47 11.36
CA ASN A 230 11.58 21.84 10.80
C ASN A 230 11.88 20.61 11.65
N VAL A 231 11.76 19.42 11.07
CA VAL A 231 12.43 18.22 11.56
C VAL A 231 13.88 18.40 11.12
N ALA A 232 14.56 19.39 11.73
CA ALA A 232 16.00 19.40 11.77
C ALA A 232 16.37 18.05 12.37
N SER A 233 17.16 17.30 11.66
CA SER A 233 17.84 16.11 12.17
C SER A 233 18.27 16.40 13.59
N GLU A 234 17.64 15.74 14.59
CA GLU A 234 18.21 15.72 15.94
C GLU A 234 19.62 15.21 15.79
N PRO A 235 20.62 15.93 16.31
CA PRO A 235 21.96 15.41 16.35
C PRO A 235 21.92 14.12 17.17
N LYS A 236 22.39 13.03 16.59
CA LYS A 236 22.77 11.87 17.35
C LYS A 236 23.93 12.32 18.21
N ASP A 237 23.68 12.66 19.46
CA ASP A 237 24.62 12.51 20.55
C ASP A 237 24.15 13.33 21.76
N GLY A 238 23.98 12.63 22.88
CA GLY A 238 24.30 13.17 24.20
C GLY A 238 23.16 13.62 25.10
N ILE A 239 22.89 12.82 26.11
CA ILE A 239 22.69 13.25 27.52
C ILE A 239 21.34 13.91 27.88
N PHE A 240 20.20 13.46 27.31
CA PHE A 240 18.90 13.81 27.94
C PHE A 240 17.84 12.69 27.84
N SER A 241 18.26 11.43 27.86
CA SER A 241 17.31 10.29 27.77
C SER A 241 16.82 9.76 29.14
N SER A 242 17.14 10.45 30.27
CA SER A 242 16.84 9.87 31.60
C SER A 242 15.60 10.42 32.31
N PHE A 243 14.84 11.38 31.71
CA PHE A 243 13.72 12.00 32.44
C PHE A 243 12.31 11.70 31.95
N PHE A 244 12.10 10.90 30.91
CA PHE A 244 10.77 10.51 30.45
C PHE A 244 10.58 9.01 30.22
N SER A 245 11.10 8.16 31.10
CA SER A 245 10.80 6.74 31.12
C SER A 245 9.77 6.38 32.20
N LYS A 246 8.49 6.70 31.93
CA LYS A 246 7.39 5.87 32.40
C LYS A 246 6.67 5.32 31.18
N LYS A 247 7.13 4.18 30.74
CA LYS A 247 6.57 3.34 29.70
C LYS A 247 5.20 2.84 30.15
N PRO A 248 4.12 3.01 29.36
CA PRO A 248 2.92 2.22 29.55
C PRO A 248 3.27 0.75 29.39
N PRO A 249 2.60 -0.20 30.03
CA PRO A 249 2.96 -1.61 29.95
C PRO A 249 2.99 -2.07 28.50
N GLU A 250 4.15 -2.53 28.09
CA GLU A 250 4.45 -3.08 26.78
C GLU A 250 3.60 -4.33 26.59
N ARG A 251 2.59 -4.23 25.75
CA ARG A 251 1.94 -5.41 25.20
C ARG A 251 2.96 -6.01 24.25
N ALA A 252 3.55 -7.12 24.63
CA ALA A 252 4.55 -7.85 23.87
C ALA A 252 4.13 -7.98 22.40
N SER A 253 4.78 -7.20 21.53
CA SER A 253 4.74 -7.39 20.10
C SER A 253 5.76 -8.48 19.79
N GLU A 254 5.30 -9.73 19.65
CA GLU A 254 6.08 -10.74 18.96
C GLU A 254 6.45 -10.19 17.56
N PRO A 255 7.70 -10.38 17.10
CA PRO A 255 8.10 -9.97 15.76
C PRO A 255 7.32 -10.81 14.76
N GLU A 256 6.28 -10.24 14.16
CA GLU A 256 5.58 -10.82 13.03
C GLU A 256 6.56 -10.95 11.85
N LYS A 257 7.17 -12.12 11.70
CA LYS A 257 7.71 -12.57 10.43
C LYS A 257 6.54 -12.93 9.53
N GLU A 258 5.78 -11.94 9.11
CA GLU A 258 4.68 -12.14 8.19
C GLU A 258 5.21 -12.33 6.78
N ASN A 259 5.04 -13.54 6.26
CA ASN A 259 5.19 -13.85 4.86
C ASN A 259 4.13 -13.04 4.08
N TYR A 260 4.56 -12.02 3.37
CA TYR A 260 3.74 -11.06 2.62
C TYR A 260 2.95 -11.65 1.44
N TYR A 261 2.96 -12.98 1.26
CA TYR A 261 2.43 -13.67 0.08
C TYR A 261 1.59 -14.93 0.39
N GLU A 262 0.81 -14.96 1.45
CA GLU A 262 -0.24 -15.96 1.52
C GLU A 262 -1.49 -15.46 0.79
N LYS A 263 -1.74 -16.03 -0.40
CA LYS A 263 -3.03 -15.93 -1.09
C LYS A 263 -4.13 -16.45 -0.15
N PRO A 264 -5.26 -15.75 -0.01
CA PRO A 264 -6.38 -16.29 0.74
C PRO A 264 -6.87 -17.56 0.06
N THR A 265 -6.87 -18.67 0.79
CA THR A 265 -7.58 -19.89 0.40
C THR A 265 -9.07 -19.57 0.42
N VAL A 266 -9.71 -19.64 -0.72
CA VAL A 266 -11.17 -19.54 -0.83
C VAL A 266 -11.76 -20.77 -0.15
N THR A 267 -12.26 -20.62 1.07
CA THR A 267 -13.07 -21.63 1.74
C THR A 267 -14.45 -21.63 1.08
N ALA A 268 -14.82 -22.77 0.52
CA ALA A 268 -16.14 -22.99 -0.08
C ALA A 268 -17.25 -22.66 0.94
N ALA A 269 -18.22 -21.85 0.51
CA ALA A 269 -19.42 -21.56 1.26
C ALA A 269 -20.30 -22.83 1.36
N ALA A 270 -20.81 -23.11 2.56
CA ALA A 270 -21.81 -24.12 2.82
C ALA A 270 -23.13 -23.83 2.05
N PRO A 271 -23.91 -24.85 1.67
CA PRO A 271 -25.09 -24.69 0.81
C PRO A 271 -26.21 -23.95 1.55
N ALA A 272 -26.78 -22.96 0.91
CA ALA A 272 -27.96 -22.24 1.37
C ALA A 272 -29.23 -23.07 1.16
N ALA A 273 -30.07 -23.08 2.17
CA ALA A 273 -31.36 -23.76 2.21
C ALA A 273 -32.36 -23.19 1.17
N ASN A 274 -33.16 -24.12 0.63
CA ASN A 274 -34.28 -23.94 -0.30
C ASN A 274 -35.20 -22.76 -0.03
N VAL A 275 -35.39 -21.90 -1.04
CA VAL A 275 -36.55 -21.02 -1.19
C VAL A 275 -37.17 -21.27 -2.56
N LYS A 276 -38.48 -21.60 -2.58
CA LYS A 276 -39.30 -21.87 -3.76
C LYS A 276 -39.47 -20.64 -4.69
N PRO A 277 -39.69 -20.87 -6.00
CA PRO A 277 -39.68 -19.79 -6.99
C PRO A 277 -41.04 -19.10 -7.16
N ALA A 278 -40.99 -17.78 -7.36
CA ALA A 278 -42.08 -16.97 -7.90
C ALA A 278 -41.78 -16.51 -9.33
N ALA A 279 -42.82 -16.37 -10.11
CA ALA A 279 -42.96 -16.42 -11.55
C ALA A 279 -42.26 -15.32 -12.40
N LYS A 280 -41.88 -15.76 -13.58
CA LYS A 280 -41.74 -15.17 -14.94
C LYS A 280 -41.77 -13.66 -15.12
N GLY A 281 -40.62 -13.10 -15.55
CA GLY A 281 -40.51 -11.90 -16.38
C GLY A 281 -39.32 -12.09 -17.35
N MET A 282 -39.55 -11.85 -18.65
CA MET A 282 -38.57 -12.07 -19.74
C MET A 282 -37.34 -11.23 -19.57
N ALA A 283 -36.16 -11.89 -19.59
CA ALA A 283 -34.83 -11.27 -19.61
C ALA A 283 -34.26 -11.22 -21.04
N PRO A 284 -33.49 -10.19 -21.40
CA PRO A 284 -32.80 -10.10 -22.69
C PRO A 284 -31.66 -11.12 -22.77
N LYS A 285 -31.49 -11.73 -23.94
CA LYS A 285 -30.43 -12.69 -24.27
C LYS A 285 -29.05 -12.03 -24.09
N VAL A 286 -28.36 -12.40 -23.04
CA VAL A 286 -26.91 -12.14 -22.88
C VAL A 286 -26.17 -13.38 -23.35
N SER A 287 -25.26 -13.21 -24.31
CA SER A 287 -24.37 -14.26 -24.78
C SER A 287 -23.54 -14.83 -23.61
N PRO A 288 -23.27 -16.14 -23.59
CA PRO A 288 -22.53 -16.75 -22.47
C PRO A 288 -21.11 -16.20 -22.39
N PRO A 289 -20.57 -16.01 -21.18
CA PRO A 289 -19.18 -15.59 -20.99
C PRO A 289 -18.25 -16.67 -21.53
N LYS A 290 -17.19 -16.21 -22.23
CA LYS A 290 -16.10 -17.07 -22.70
C LYS A 290 -15.59 -17.93 -21.53
N PRO A 291 -15.34 -19.24 -21.75
CA PRO A 291 -14.86 -20.11 -20.68
C PRO A 291 -13.50 -19.62 -20.14
N PRO A 292 -13.23 -19.84 -18.85
CA PRO A 292 -11.96 -19.42 -18.23
C PRO A 292 -10.81 -20.10 -18.98
N VAL A 293 -9.74 -19.35 -19.19
CA VAL A 293 -8.48 -19.81 -19.78
C VAL A 293 -8.10 -21.12 -19.10
N ALA A 294 -8.00 -22.18 -19.90
CA ALA A 294 -7.70 -23.53 -19.48
C ALA A 294 -6.57 -23.53 -18.44
N SER A 295 -6.79 -24.13 -17.28
CA SER A 295 -5.75 -24.38 -16.30
C SER A 295 -4.61 -25.11 -16.99
N ALA A 296 -3.41 -24.52 -16.99
CA ALA A 296 -2.26 -25.09 -17.64
C ALA A 296 -2.08 -26.54 -17.15
N ARG A 297 -2.18 -27.49 -18.09
CA ARG A 297 -2.08 -28.92 -17.82
C ARG A 297 -0.79 -29.22 -17.09
N GLU A 298 -0.85 -29.88 -15.96
CA GLU A 298 0.35 -30.25 -15.20
C GLU A 298 1.24 -31.20 -16.00
N PRO A 299 2.57 -31.05 -15.89
CA PRO A 299 3.51 -31.91 -16.58
C PRO A 299 3.39 -33.36 -16.06
N LYS A 300 3.35 -34.32 -16.97
CA LYS A 300 3.24 -35.75 -16.64
C LYS A 300 4.60 -36.39 -16.38
N SER A 301 5.69 -35.77 -16.81
CA SER A 301 7.05 -36.28 -16.61
C SER A 301 8.07 -35.16 -16.41
N LEU A 302 9.23 -35.49 -15.81
CA LEU A 302 10.35 -34.57 -15.67
C LEU A 302 10.83 -34.06 -17.05
N ARG A 303 10.88 -34.93 -18.06
CA ARG A 303 11.23 -34.53 -19.44
C ARG A 303 10.27 -33.49 -19.99
N GLU A 304 8.97 -33.63 -19.76
CA GLU A 304 7.98 -32.62 -20.18
C GLU A 304 8.20 -31.30 -19.44
N LEU A 305 8.52 -31.34 -18.15
CA LEU A 305 8.80 -30.16 -17.32
C LEU A 305 10.07 -29.43 -17.81
N GLU A 306 11.15 -30.16 -18.09
CA GLU A 306 12.44 -29.59 -18.46
C GLU A 306 12.46 -29.11 -19.90
N ASP A 307 12.03 -29.95 -20.86
CA ASP A 307 12.17 -29.69 -22.28
C ASP A 307 11.04 -28.81 -22.84
N ARG A 308 9.78 -29.17 -22.55
CA ARG A 308 8.62 -28.49 -23.09
C ARG A 308 8.25 -27.23 -22.31
N MET A 309 8.28 -27.29 -20.98
CA MET A 309 7.90 -26.17 -20.11
C MET A 309 9.08 -25.25 -19.77
N LYS A 310 10.31 -25.63 -20.17
CA LYS A 310 11.54 -24.85 -19.96
C LYS A 310 11.85 -24.60 -18.47
N TYR A 311 11.82 -25.68 -17.69
CA TYR A 311 12.25 -25.65 -16.30
C TYR A 311 13.66 -26.23 -16.15
N ARG A 312 14.36 -25.81 -15.10
CA ARG A 312 15.66 -26.38 -14.70
C ARG A 312 15.60 -26.80 -13.24
N GLU A 313 16.32 -27.83 -12.90
CA GLU A 313 16.54 -28.17 -11.50
C GLU A 313 17.35 -27.08 -10.80
N ALA A 314 16.85 -26.62 -9.66
CA ALA A 314 17.53 -25.67 -8.79
C ALA A 314 18.34 -26.35 -7.72
N GLY A 315 17.99 -27.61 -7.36
CA GLY A 315 18.68 -28.42 -6.37
C GLY A 315 17.75 -29.40 -5.64
N VAL A 316 18.32 -30.11 -4.68
CA VAL A 316 17.63 -31.09 -3.84
C VAL A 316 17.54 -30.61 -2.41
N LEU A 317 16.40 -30.80 -1.77
CA LEU A 317 16.18 -30.44 -0.37
C LEU A 317 16.93 -31.38 0.57
N GLY A 318 17.85 -30.82 1.34
CA GLY A 318 18.52 -31.51 2.43
C GLY A 318 17.65 -31.62 3.70
N PRO A 319 18.12 -32.37 4.72
CA PRO A 319 17.48 -32.39 6.03
C PRO A 319 17.36 -30.97 6.61
N LYS A 320 16.18 -30.58 7.10
CA LYS A 320 15.89 -29.24 7.64
C LYS A 320 16.04 -28.07 6.65
N ALA A 321 16.19 -28.33 5.34
CA ALA A 321 16.19 -27.28 4.31
C ALA A 321 14.77 -26.97 3.85
N SER A 322 14.45 -25.68 3.64
CA SER A 322 13.19 -25.28 2.99
C SER A 322 13.42 -25.08 1.50
N PRO A 323 12.34 -25.17 0.66
CA PRO A 323 12.41 -24.88 -0.76
C PRO A 323 13.00 -23.50 -1.08
N TYR A 324 12.82 -22.53 -0.18
CA TYR A 324 13.39 -21.19 -0.28
C TYR A 324 14.93 -21.19 -0.23
N LYS A 325 15.54 -22.12 0.54
CA LYS A 325 17.00 -22.23 0.59
C LYS A 325 17.58 -22.72 -0.74
N VAL A 326 16.88 -23.62 -1.42
CA VAL A 326 17.32 -24.23 -2.68
C VAL A 326 17.01 -23.31 -3.87
N ALA A 327 15.83 -22.75 -3.91
CA ALA A 327 15.37 -21.90 -5.00
C ALA A 327 15.78 -20.41 -4.84
N GLY A 328 16.19 -20.01 -3.65
CA GLY A 328 16.58 -18.63 -3.34
C GLY A 328 15.48 -17.63 -3.69
N ARG A 329 15.88 -16.47 -4.24
CA ARG A 329 14.97 -15.39 -4.66
C ARG A 329 14.03 -15.77 -5.81
N ASN A 330 14.30 -16.86 -6.51
CA ASN A 330 13.51 -17.32 -7.65
C ASN A 330 12.36 -18.25 -7.27
N TRP A 331 12.21 -18.55 -5.97
CA TRP A 331 11.08 -19.36 -5.53
C TRP A 331 9.75 -18.59 -5.67
N ASN A 332 8.80 -19.22 -6.33
CA ASN A 332 7.42 -18.74 -6.45
C ASN A 332 6.49 -19.94 -6.46
N ALA A 333 5.48 -19.94 -5.59
CA ALA A 333 4.55 -21.06 -5.44
C ALA A 333 3.86 -21.47 -6.76
N ALA A 334 3.46 -20.50 -7.58
CA ALA A 334 2.75 -20.76 -8.83
C ALA A 334 3.65 -21.25 -9.98
N THR A 335 4.97 -20.98 -9.90
CA THR A 335 5.94 -21.29 -10.97
C THR A 335 7.06 -22.23 -10.53
N THR A 336 7.07 -22.69 -9.29
CA THR A 336 8.01 -23.71 -8.80
C THR A 336 7.35 -25.08 -8.87
N TYR A 337 8.10 -26.10 -9.28
CA TYR A 337 7.64 -27.47 -9.20
C TYR A 337 8.55 -28.30 -8.30
N TYR A 338 7.96 -29.26 -7.62
CA TYR A 338 8.61 -30.24 -6.76
C TYR A 338 8.50 -31.62 -7.39
N PHE A 339 9.60 -32.33 -7.46
CA PHE A 339 9.56 -33.75 -7.74
C PHE A 339 9.76 -34.52 -6.42
N VAL A 340 8.66 -35.04 -5.91
CA VAL A 340 8.57 -35.68 -4.60
C VAL A 340 7.93 -37.07 -4.72
N LYS A 341 8.61 -38.10 -4.25
CA LYS A 341 8.11 -39.49 -4.29
C LYS A 341 7.60 -39.91 -5.66
N GLY A 342 8.35 -39.60 -6.74
CA GLY A 342 8.00 -39.97 -8.10
C GLY A 342 6.90 -39.12 -8.76
N ARG A 343 6.40 -38.07 -8.10
CA ARG A 343 5.35 -37.19 -8.62
C ARG A 343 5.84 -35.76 -8.77
N ILE A 344 5.33 -35.08 -9.79
CA ILE A 344 5.56 -33.65 -9.99
C ILE A 344 4.38 -32.91 -9.38
N VAL A 345 4.68 -32.00 -8.45
CA VAL A 345 3.69 -31.20 -7.73
C VAL A 345 4.03 -29.73 -7.89
N ARG A 346 3.08 -28.90 -8.27
CA ARG A 346 3.27 -27.46 -8.34
C ARG A 346 3.35 -26.87 -6.92
N GLY A 347 4.19 -25.86 -6.73
CA GLY A 347 4.53 -25.32 -5.41
C GLY A 347 3.33 -24.74 -4.64
N ASP A 348 2.29 -24.26 -5.33
CA ASP A 348 1.06 -23.77 -4.70
C ASP A 348 0.13 -24.90 -4.17
N ARG A 349 0.45 -26.15 -4.48
CA ARG A 349 -0.29 -27.34 -4.01
C ARG A 349 0.38 -28.05 -2.84
N MET A 350 1.49 -27.55 -2.35
CA MET A 350 2.22 -28.14 -1.25
C MET A 350 2.75 -27.04 -0.31
N ASP A 351 2.46 -27.18 0.99
CA ASP A 351 3.00 -26.29 2.01
C ASP A 351 4.55 -26.37 1.99
N PRO A 352 5.26 -25.26 1.74
CA PRO A 352 6.73 -25.26 1.68
C PRO A 352 7.41 -25.77 2.94
N LYS A 353 6.75 -25.69 4.09
CA LYS A 353 7.26 -26.17 5.39
C LYS A 353 7.12 -27.69 5.54
N LYS A 354 6.28 -28.30 4.71
CA LYS A 354 6.00 -29.76 4.75
C LYS A 354 6.62 -30.52 3.58
N VAL A 355 7.42 -29.84 2.73
CA VAL A 355 8.13 -30.50 1.64
C VAL A 355 9.23 -31.39 2.21
N PRO A 356 9.20 -32.72 1.93
CA PRO A 356 10.12 -33.64 2.57
C PRO A 356 11.58 -33.49 2.06
N PRO A 357 12.57 -33.88 2.85
CA PRO A 357 13.96 -33.99 2.37
C PRO A 357 14.05 -34.93 1.16
N GLY A 358 15.03 -34.72 0.29
CA GLY A 358 15.20 -35.47 -0.96
C GLY A 358 14.31 -34.99 -2.11
N THR A 359 13.45 -33.99 -1.89
CA THR A 359 12.64 -33.39 -2.95
C THR A 359 13.51 -32.56 -3.89
N ARG A 360 13.43 -32.81 -5.20
CA ARG A 360 14.06 -31.98 -6.25
C ARG A 360 13.17 -30.77 -6.53
N VAL A 361 13.78 -29.60 -6.61
CA VAL A 361 13.09 -28.30 -6.83
C VAL A 361 13.42 -27.81 -8.24
N PHE A 362 12.37 -27.47 -9.00
CA PHE A 362 12.48 -26.98 -10.37
C PHE A 362 11.96 -25.56 -10.51
N LEU A 363 12.74 -24.72 -11.20
CA LEU A 363 12.42 -23.31 -11.47
C LEU A 363 12.36 -23.10 -12.99
N ARG A 364 11.54 -22.16 -13.41
CA ARG A 364 11.46 -21.75 -14.81
C ARG A 364 12.81 -21.16 -15.24
N LYS A 365 13.28 -21.54 -16.46
CA LYS A 365 14.48 -20.98 -17.09
C LYS A 365 14.30 -19.52 -17.41
#